data_b38f4a356b2cdf279615d8c8c50aeb11
#
_entry.id   b38f4a356b2cdf279615d8c8c50aeb11
#
_cell.length_a   1.000
_cell.length_b   1.000
_cell.length_c   1.000
_cell.angle_alpha   90.00
_cell.angle_beta   90.00
_cell.angle_gamma   90.00
#
_symmetry.space_group_name_H-M   'P 1'
#
loop_
_entity.id
_entity.type
_entity.pdbx_description
1 polymer ?
#
loop_
_entity_poly.entity_id
_entity_poly.type
_entity_poly.pdbx_seq_one_letter_code
_entity_poly.pdbx_strand_id
1 'polypeptide(L)'
;VLSKPMVDYMFGCEAVLVPARHLVNGTSAIWHDLSLTTTYHQLVLPEHETMIAAGAALESLFIGRMRRKPEHHAQSLLSPLSRAHLPEHMLSAHPVLRPFEAITLVEQSAA
;
A
#
# COMPACT_ATOMS: atom_id res chain seq x y z
N VAL A 1 -5.94 -1.19 0.88
CA VAL A 1 -6.34 -2.26 1.81
C VAL A 1 -7.73 -2.75 1.45
N LEU A 2 -7.88 -4.02 1.19
CA LEU A 2 -9.18 -4.65 0.95
C LEU A 2 -9.56 -5.59 2.10
N SER A 3 -10.78 -5.44 2.58
CA SER A 3 -11.38 -6.28 3.62
C SER A 3 -12.79 -6.65 3.17
N LYS A 4 -12.93 -7.83 2.57
CA LYS A 4 -14.20 -8.36 2.08
C LYS A 4 -14.32 -9.83 2.45
N PRO A 5 -15.54 -10.41 2.52
CA PRO A 5 -15.70 -11.84 2.81
C PRO A 5 -14.87 -12.76 1.90
N MET A 6 -14.71 -12.38 0.62
CA MET A 6 -13.90 -13.15 -0.33
C MET A 6 -12.42 -13.18 0.06
N VAL A 7 -11.90 -12.13 0.73
CA VAL A 7 -10.52 -12.10 1.23
C VAL A 7 -10.30 -13.20 2.26
N ASP A 8 -11.21 -13.33 3.22
CA ASP A 8 -11.12 -14.38 4.23
C ASP A 8 -11.23 -15.78 3.60
N TYR A 9 -12.15 -15.93 2.68
CA TYR A 9 -12.35 -17.20 1.97
C TYR A 9 -11.12 -17.63 1.17
N MET A 10 -10.50 -16.70 0.40
CA MET A 10 -9.39 -17.02 -0.50
C MET A 10 -8.05 -17.10 0.23
N PHE A 11 -7.82 -16.25 1.22
CA PHE A 11 -6.50 -16.04 1.82
C PHE A 11 -6.44 -16.34 3.31
N GLY A 12 -7.57 -16.61 3.94
CA GLY A 12 -7.61 -16.93 5.38
C GLY A 12 -7.23 -15.78 6.29
N CYS A 13 -7.41 -14.53 5.86
CA CYS A 13 -7.09 -13.35 6.66
C CYS A 13 -8.17 -12.28 6.50
N GLU A 14 -8.16 -11.32 7.40
CA GLU A 14 -9.19 -10.28 7.47
C GLU A 14 -9.06 -9.27 6.33
N ALA A 15 -7.84 -8.91 5.97
CA ALA A 15 -7.56 -7.90 4.96
C ALA A 15 -6.26 -8.19 4.22
N VAL A 16 -6.14 -7.64 3.01
CA VAL A 16 -4.95 -7.77 2.17
C VAL A 16 -4.59 -6.43 1.55
N LEU A 17 -3.34 -6.28 1.12
CA LEU A 17 -2.87 -5.13 0.37
C LEU A 17 -2.91 -5.46 -1.12
N VAL A 18 -3.57 -4.61 -1.88
CA VAL A 18 -3.72 -4.76 -3.34
C VAL A 18 -3.23 -3.47 -4.00
N PRO A 19 -2.32 -3.56 -5.00
CA PRO A 19 -1.95 -2.38 -5.77
C PRO A 19 -3.18 -1.76 -6.43
N ALA A 20 -3.30 -0.44 -6.31
CA ALA A 20 -4.48 0.29 -6.78
C ALA A 20 -4.77 0.08 -8.28
N ARG A 21 -3.72 -0.15 -9.09
CA ARG A 21 -3.88 -0.42 -10.52
C ARG A 21 -4.77 -1.62 -10.83
N HIS A 22 -4.86 -2.59 -9.92
CA HIS A 22 -5.70 -3.78 -10.09
C HIS A 22 -7.17 -3.54 -9.71
N LEU A 23 -7.48 -2.37 -9.13
CA LEU A 23 -8.84 -1.99 -8.74
C LEU A 23 -9.55 -1.15 -9.80
N VAL A 24 -8.85 -0.76 -10.86
CA VAL A 24 -9.43 0.07 -11.93
C VAL A 24 -10.50 -0.73 -12.66
N ASN A 25 -11.71 -0.18 -12.70
CA ASN A 25 -12.87 -0.84 -13.30
C ASN A 25 -13.69 0.08 -14.23
N GLY A 26 -13.23 1.33 -14.43
CA GLY A 26 -13.89 2.30 -15.30
C GLY A 26 -15.11 3.01 -14.68
N THR A 27 -15.46 2.67 -13.44
CA THR A 27 -16.61 3.29 -12.73
C THR A 27 -16.21 3.86 -11.38
N SER A 28 -16.04 3.03 -10.36
CA SER A 28 -15.64 3.48 -9.02
C SER A 28 -14.14 3.75 -8.90
N ALA A 29 -13.34 3.16 -9.76
CA ALA A 29 -11.90 3.40 -9.85
C ALA A 29 -11.50 3.56 -11.32
N ILE A 30 -10.95 4.71 -11.65
CA ILE A 30 -10.57 5.06 -13.02
C ILE A 30 -9.13 5.57 -13.05
N TRP A 31 -8.47 5.41 -14.21
CA TRP A 31 -7.22 6.10 -14.47
C TRP A 31 -7.49 7.59 -14.64
N HIS A 32 -6.66 8.39 -13.98
CA HIS A 32 -6.70 9.84 -14.13
C HIS A 32 -5.57 10.29 -15.04
N ASP A 33 -5.93 10.99 -16.13
CA ASP A 33 -4.94 11.57 -17.03
C ASP A 33 -4.45 12.88 -16.43
N LEU A 34 -3.19 12.89 -15.99
CA LEU A 34 -2.57 14.03 -15.35
C LEU A 34 -1.82 14.86 -16.39
N SER A 35 -2.41 16.00 -16.79
CA SER A 35 -1.75 16.99 -17.66
C SER A 35 -0.82 17.93 -16.87
N LEU A 36 -0.90 17.91 -15.54
CA LEU A 36 -0.14 18.76 -14.60
C LEU A 36 0.63 17.92 -13.62
N THR A 37 1.59 18.55 -12.95
CA THR A 37 2.35 17.93 -11.87
C THR A 37 1.42 17.54 -10.72
N THR A 38 1.55 16.31 -10.25
CA THR A 38 0.80 15.80 -9.09
C THR A 38 1.73 15.69 -7.89
N THR A 39 1.27 16.19 -6.75
CA THR A 39 1.99 16.03 -5.48
C THR A 39 1.43 14.84 -4.72
N TYR A 40 2.31 13.91 -4.34
CA TYR A 40 1.96 12.76 -3.50
C TYR A 40 2.48 12.97 -2.10
N HIS A 41 1.71 12.53 -1.12
CA HIS A 41 2.09 12.56 0.29
C HIS A 41 2.16 11.14 0.83
N GLN A 42 3.18 10.86 1.61
CA GLN A 42 3.36 9.57 2.27
C GLN A 42 3.56 9.79 3.76
N LEU A 43 2.93 8.96 4.57
CA LEU A 43 3.10 8.99 6.03
C LEU A 43 3.92 7.77 6.46
N VAL A 44 4.95 8.03 7.27
CA VAL A 44 5.74 6.98 7.91
C VAL A 44 5.34 6.93 9.36
N LEU A 45 4.78 5.80 9.79
CA LEU A 45 4.36 5.56 11.16
C LEU A 45 5.36 4.64 11.87
N PRO A 46 5.37 4.58 13.21
CA PRO A 46 6.26 3.66 13.94
C PRO A 46 6.14 2.22 13.47
N GLU A 47 4.92 1.77 13.15
CA GLU A 47 4.64 0.48 12.53
C GLU A 47 3.90 0.69 11.21
N HIS A 48 3.96 -0.32 10.34
CA HIS A 48 3.18 -0.28 9.10
C HIS A 48 1.70 -0.52 9.43
N GLU A 49 0.84 0.42 9.08
CA GLU A 49 -0.56 0.43 9.50
C GLU A 49 -1.50 0.84 8.37
N THR A 50 -2.77 0.53 8.55
CA THR A 50 -3.85 1.01 7.69
C THR A 50 -4.28 2.40 8.13
N MET A 51 -4.49 3.28 7.17
CA MET A 51 -5.02 4.63 7.37
C MET A 51 -6.30 4.80 6.57
N ILE A 52 -7.17 5.71 7.03
CA ILE A 52 -8.36 6.09 6.27
C ILE A 52 -8.14 7.50 5.74
N ALA A 53 -8.17 7.64 4.42
CA ALA A 53 -8.03 8.93 3.74
C ALA A 53 -9.16 9.08 2.72
N ALA A 54 -9.95 10.14 2.84
CA ALA A 54 -11.11 10.42 1.99
C ALA A 54 -12.03 9.19 1.84
N GLY A 55 -12.24 8.44 2.92
CA GLY A 55 -13.09 7.25 2.94
C GLY A 55 -12.46 5.97 2.39
N ALA A 56 -11.21 6.04 1.92
CA ALA A 56 -10.49 4.87 1.42
C ALA A 56 -9.50 4.34 2.44
N ALA A 57 -9.40 3.03 2.57
CA ALA A 57 -8.42 2.37 3.42
C ALA A 57 -7.10 2.21 2.64
N LEU A 58 -6.08 2.90 3.10
CA LEU A 58 -4.75 2.95 2.50
C LEU A 58 -3.70 2.46 3.49
N GLU A 59 -2.57 1.99 2.98
CA GLU A 59 -1.43 1.68 3.84
C GLU A 59 -0.60 2.93 4.13
N SER A 60 0.05 2.98 5.30
CA SER A 60 1.16 3.89 5.54
C SER A 60 2.38 3.42 4.73
N LEU A 61 3.40 4.25 4.62
CA LEU A 61 4.58 3.88 3.85
C LEU A 61 5.36 2.76 4.56
N PHE A 62 5.59 1.66 3.85
CA PHE A 62 6.42 0.57 4.33
C PHE A 62 7.88 0.84 3.95
N ILE A 63 8.74 1.01 4.94
CA ILE A 63 10.16 1.34 4.72
C ILE A 63 11.11 0.20 5.09
N GLY A 64 10.62 -0.89 5.66
CA GLY A 64 11.46 -2.02 6.04
C GLY A 64 12.57 -1.60 7.00
N ARG A 65 13.79 -2.03 6.70
CA ARG A 65 14.99 -1.72 7.48
C ARG A 65 15.83 -0.60 6.84
N MET A 66 15.20 0.40 6.25
CA MET A 66 15.92 1.48 5.57
C MET A 66 16.91 2.20 6.49
N ARG A 67 16.61 2.27 7.80
CA ARG A 67 17.52 2.84 8.80
C ARG A 67 18.91 2.20 8.78
N ARG A 68 19.00 0.93 8.39
CA ARG A 68 20.25 0.16 8.31
C ARG A 68 20.87 0.14 6.92
N LYS A 69 20.29 0.86 5.96
CA LYS A 69 20.70 0.84 4.55
C LYS A 69 21.00 2.25 4.06
N PRO A 70 22.21 2.79 4.36
CA PRO A 70 22.55 4.19 4.02
C PRO A 70 22.40 4.51 2.53
N GLU A 71 22.76 3.59 1.65
CA GLU A 71 22.66 3.83 0.20
C GLU A 71 21.23 3.92 -0.28
N HIS A 72 20.37 3.01 0.19
CA HIS A 72 18.95 3.07 -0.12
C HIS A 72 18.30 4.35 0.44
N HIS A 73 18.65 4.72 1.66
CA HIS A 73 18.15 5.94 2.29
C HIS A 73 18.54 7.18 1.48
N ALA A 74 19.80 7.27 1.05
CA ALA A 74 20.30 8.41 0.28
C ALA A 74 19.59 8.60 -1.06
N GLN A 75 19.10 7.51 -1.65
CA GLN A 75 18.39 7.52 -2.93
C GLN A 75 16.87 7.60 -2.79
N SER A 76 16.35 7.59 -1.57
CA SER A 76 14.92 7.61 -1.30
C SER A 76 14.38 9.02 -1.06
N LEU A 77 13.05 9.14 -1.06
CA LEU A 77 12.36 10.37 -0.67
C LEU A 77 12.60 10.75 0.79
N LEU A 78 13.08 9.80 1.61
CA LEU A 78 13.35 10.01 3.02
C LEU A 78 14.78 10.53 3.28
N SER A 79 15.58 10.76 2.24
CA SER A 79 16.95 11.23 2.37
C SER A 79 17.13 12.49 3.22
N PRO A 80 16.19 13.46 3.21
CA PRO A 80 16.30 14.64 4.08
C PRO A 80 16.13 14.35 5.57
N LEU A 81 15.59 13.18 5.94
CA LEU A 81 15.37 12.78 7.32
C LEU A 81 16.56 11.97 7.85
N SER A 82 16.88 12.15 9.13
CA SER A 82 17.95 11.37 9.77
C SER A 82 17.57 9.88 9.85
N ARG A 83 18.46 9.01 9.37
CA ARG A 83 18.27 7.56 9.47
C ARG A 83 18.05 7.09 10.91
N ALA A 84 18.74 7.71 11.87
CA ALA A 84 18.62 7.33 13.28
C ALA A 84 17.21 7.52 13.84
N HIS A 85 16.41 8.41 13.24
CA HIS A 85 15.04 8.70 13.67
C HIS A 85 13.99 7.92 12.89
N LEU A 86 14.37 7.15 11.88
CA LEU A 86 13.42 6.33 11.12
C LEU A 86 13.03 5.08 11.92
N PRO A 87 11.76 4.69 11.90
CA PRO A 87 11.34 3.41 12.46
C PRO A 87 11.84 2.25 11.61
N GLU A 88 11.70 1.03 12.11
CA GLU A 88 11.91 -0.19 11.33
C GLU A 88 10.58 -0.92 11.19
N HIS A 89 10.24 -1.31 9.95
CA HIS A 89 9.06 -2.09 9.66
C HIS A 89 9.48 -3.52 9.33
N MET A 90 9.22 -4.46 10.24
CA MET A 90 9.56 -5.86 10.06
C MET A 90 8.54 -6.61 9.23
N LEU A 91 7.25 -6.28 9.43
CA LEU A 91 6.12 -6.91 8.75
C LEU A 91 5.18 -5.85 8.20
N SER A 92 4.59 -6.12 7.04
CA SER A 92 3.46 -5.31 6.56
C SER A 92 2.23 -5.56 7.45
N ALA A 93 1.35 -4.56 7.53
CA ALA A 93 0.13 -4.66 8.34
C ALA A 93 -0.76 -5.81 7.86
N HIS A 94 -0.78 -6.07 6.56
CA HIS A 94 -1.57 -7.14 5.94
C HIS A 94 -0.75 -7.80 4.82
N PRO A 95 -1.09 -9.03 4.41
CA PRO A 95 -0.42 -9.68 3.30
C PRO A 95 -0.53 -8.87 2.00
N VAL A 96 0.57 -8.79 1.25
CA VAL A 96 0.61 -8.13 -0.05
C VAL A 96 0.33 -9.17 -1.13
N LEU A 97 -0.72 -8.94 -1.92
CA LEU A 97 -1.09 -9.88 -2.98
C LEU A 97 -0.17 -9.73 -4.19
N ARG A 98 0.18 -10.87 -4.79
CA ARG A 98 0.83 -10.90 -6.10
C ARG A 98 -0.19 -10.52 -7.19
N PRO A 99 0.26 -10.06 -8.38
CA PRO A 99 -0.68 -9.60 -9.43
C PRO A 99 -1.79 -10.59 -9.75
N PHE A 100 -1.48 -11.88 -9.92
CA PHE A 100 -2.50 -12.87 -10.27
C PHE A 100 -3.49 -13.10 -9.13
N GLU A 101 -3.06 -13.00 -7.88
CA GLU A 101 -3.94 -13.09 -6.71
C GLU A 101 -4.91 -11.92 -6.65
N ALA A 102 -4.38 -10.71 -6.89
CA ALA A 102 -5.19 -9.49 -6.91
C ALA A 102 -6.23 -9.52 -8.02
N ILE A 103 -5.85 -9.93 -9.22
CA ILE A 103 -6.77 -10.07 -10.36
C ILE A 103 -7.87 -11.06 -10.03
N THR A 104 -7.53 -12.23 -9.51
CA THR A 104 -8.51 -13.26 -9.15
C THR A 104 -9.47 -12.76 -8.08
N LEU A 105 -8.97 -12.08 -7.05
CA LEU A 105 -9.80 -11.53 -5.99
C LEU A 105 -10.82 -10.52 -6.54
N VAL A 106 -10.37 -9.60 -7.39
CA VAL A 106 -11.23 -8.56 -7.98
C VAL A 106 -12.28 -9.19 -8.87
N GLU A 107 -11.94 -10.17 -9.71
CA GLU A 107 -12.88 -10.89 -10.56
C GLU A 107 -13.94 -11.63 -9.74
N GLN A 108 -13.54 -12.34 -8.69
CA GLN A 108 -14.47 -13.06 -7.83
C GLN A 108 -15.36 -12.12 -7.01
N SER A 109 -14.86 -10.92 -6.67
CA SER A 109 -15.62 -9.94 -5.89
C SER A 109 -16.60 -9.11 -6.73
N ALA A 110 -16.42 -9.07 -8.04
CA ALA A 110 -17.27 -8.32 -8.97
C ALA A 110 -18.59 -9.04 -9.31
N ALA A 111 -18.69 -10.31 -8.97
CA ALA A 111 -19.86 -11.13 -9.29
C ALA A 111 -21.04 -10.85 -8.34
#